data_0a546aaac6bd35285912a609ff323678
#
_entry.id   0a546aaac6bd35285912a609ff323678
#
_cell.length_a   1.000
_cell.length_b   1.000
_cell.length_c   1.000
_cell.angle_alpha   90.00
_cell.angle_beta   90.00
_cell.angle_gamma   90.00
#
_symmetry.space_group_name_H-M   'P 1'
#
loop_
_entity.id
_entity.type
_entity.pdbx_description
1 polymer ?
#
loop_
_entity_poly.entity_id
_entity_poly.type
_entity_poly.pdbx_seq_one_letter_code
_entity_poly.pdbx_strand_id
1 'polypeptide(L)'
;MGDGMHLSSAMTRLHLCVWMASLTCRLSLQQEATGTPLEAELNNNITVFTRILDGLLDGYDNRLRPGLGEKVTEIKTDIFVTSFGPVSDTEMEYTIDVFFRQSWKDERLCFKGPMKTLPLNNLLASKIWTPDTFFLNGKKSIAHNMTTPNKLLRLQDDGTLLYTMRLTISAECPMQLEDFPMDAHACPLKFGSYAYPVSEVVYTWTKGAAKSVVVAEEGSRLNQYHLLDQTAGTEDISTSRGQYTVMMAHFYLKRKIGYFVIQTYMPCFMTVILSQVSFWLNRESVPARTVFGVTTVLTMTTLSISARNSLPKVAYATAMDWFIAVCYAFVFSALIEFATVNYFTKRSWAWDGKKAMEAQQPKRKEPLALSKKANNARAMAVNYSTNMAKDSSISTISNSTSVQMKTCESKGPDPKKTYNSVSKIDKMARIVFPVLFGTFNLVYWATYLNKEPVIKAAAASETSQTLVN
;
A
#
# COMPACT_ATOMS: atom_id res chain seq x y z
N MET A 1 -50.70 66.68 61.40
CA MET A 1 -49.53 66.34 62.21
C MET A 1 -49.27 64.79 62.08
N GLY A 2 -48.77 64.29 60.98
CA GLY A 2 -48.62 62.85 60.74
C GLY A 2 -47.49 62.44 59.80
N ASP A 3 -46.87 63.34 59.07
CA ASP A 3 -45.91 62.97 57.98
C ASP A 3 -44.43 63.16 58.28
N GLY A 4 -44.07 63.67 59.46
CA GLY A 4 -42.64 63.90 59.81
C GLY A 4 -41.91 62.70 60.43
N MET A 5 -42.63 61.65 60.89
CA MET A 5 -42.05 60.55 61.60
C MET A 5 -41.63 59.39 60.69
N HIS A 6 -42.21 59.26 59.49
CA HIS A 6 -41.81 58.20 58.56
C HIS A 6 -40.59 58.51 57.74
N LEU A 7 -40.28 59.79 57.49
CA LEU A 7 -39.07 60.16 56.75
C LEU A 7 -37.79 59.99 57.57
N SER A 8 -37.82 60.21 58.86
CA SER A 8 -36.68 60.01 59.79
C SER A 8 -36.30 58.55 59.93
N SER A 9 -37.31 57.66 59.97
CA SER A 9 -37.03 56.18 60.04
C SER A 9 -36.41 55.60 58.73
N ALA A 10 -36.84 56.16 57.56
CA ALA A 10 -36.27 55.73 56.26
C ALA A 10 -34.81 56.19 56.08
N MET A 11 -34.54 57.42 56.46
CA MET A 11 -33.15 57.98 56.41
C MET A 11 -32.16 57.19 57.34
N THR A 12 -32.57 56.85 58.53
CA THR A 12 -31.73 56.06 59.45
C THR A 12 -31.53 54.65 58.96
N ARG A 13 -32.52 54.05 58.33
CA ARG A 13 -32.31 52.71 57.67
C ARG A 13 -31.36 52.79 56.48
N LEU A 14 -31.47 53.84 55.66
CA LEU A 14 -30.56 54.06 54.51
C LEU A 14 -29.09 54.25 54.97
N HIS A 15 -28.89 55.10 56.03
CA HIS A 15 -27.55 55.27 56.63
C HIS A 15 -26.99 53.97 57.21
N LEU A 16 -27.83 53.16 57.85
CA LEU A 16 -27.40 51.87 58.39
C LEU A 16 -27.00 50.87 57.29
N CYS A 17 -27.78 50.82 56.18
CA CYS A 17 -27.43 50.00 55.01
C CYS A 17 -26.13 50.43 54.31
N VAL A 18 -25.93 51.75 54.17
CA VAL A 18 -24.68 52.26 53.56
C VAL A 18 -23.50 51.98 54.46
N TRP A 19 -23.70 52.07 55.79
CA TRP A 19 -22.61 51.79 56.79
C TRP A 19 -22.31 50.31 56.80
N MET A 20 -23.32 49.43 56.78
CA MET A 20 -23.15 47.97 56.67
C MET A 20 -22.48 47.58 55.37
N ALA A 21 -22.86 48.19 54.26
CA ALA A 21 -22.25 47.92 52.92
C ALA A 21 -20.79 48.43 52.89
N SER A 22 -20.46 49.55 53.55
CA SER A 22 -19.09 50.01 53.64
C SER A 22 -18.24 49.17 54.60
N LEU A 23 -18.84 48.57 55.63
CA LEU A 23 -18.16 47.66 56.55
C LEU A 23 -17.89 46.30 55.92
N THR A 24 -18.86 45.76 55.14
CA THR A 24 -18.68 44.53 54.42
C THR A 24 -17.62 44.69 53.27
N CYS A 25 -17.63 45.86 52.58
CA CYS A 25 -16.59 46.18 51.58
C CYS A 25 -15.21 46.36 52.20
N ARG A 26 -15.10 46.93 53.41
CA ARG A 26 -13.81 47.00 54.14
C ARG A 26 -13.35 45.64 54.67
N LEU A 27 -14.26 44.76 55.09
CA LEU A 27 -13.94 43.41 55.52
C LEU A 27 -13.52 42.53 54.36
N SER A 28 -14.17 42.68 53.17
CA SER A 28 -13.73 41.96 51.98
C SER A 28 -12.38 42.42 51.45
N LEU A 29 -12.09 43.75 51.50
CA LEU A 29 -10.78 44.33 51.16
C LEU A 29 -9.64 43.94 52.14
N GLN A 30 -10.00 43.65 53.41
CA GLN A 30 -9.02 43.17 54.39
C GLN A 30 -8.76 41.67 54.30
N GLN A 31 -9.71 40.92 53.70
CA GLN A 31 -9.55 39.47 53.49
C GLN A 31 -8.67 39.14 52.29
N GLU A 32 -8.48 40.07 51.33
CA GLU A 32 -7.52 39.94 50.21
C GLU A 32 -6.07 40.25 50.61
N ALA A 33 -5.80 40.79 51.77
CA ALA A 33 -4.44 41.14 52.19
C ALA A 33 -3.74 40.15 53.08
N THR A 34 -4.42 39.05 53.51
CA THR A 34 -3.80 37.96 54.22
C THR A 34 -3.74 36.74 53.31
N GLY A 35 -2.77 36.72 52.34
CA GLY A 35 -2.42 35.52 51.62
C GLY A 35 -2.18 34.36 52.59
N THR A 36 -2.83 33.25 52.35
CA THR A 36 -2.67 32.05 53.19
C THR A 36 -1.19 31.67 53.24
N PRO A 37 -0.71 31.05 54.34
CA PRO A 37 0.68 30.60 54.44
C PRO A 37 1.12 29.78 53.22
N LEU A 38 0.16 29.07 52.60
CA LEU A 38 0.34 28.31 51.38
C LEU A 38 0.65 29.19 50.14
N GLU A 39 0.00 30.37 50.01
CA GLU A 39 0.25 31.34 48.92
C GLU A 39 1.60 32.03 49.07
N ALA A 40 1.99 32.33 50.30
CA ALA A 40 3.32 32.89 50.61
C ALA A 40 4.44 31.87 50.34
N GLU A 41 4.21 30.59 50.65
CA GLU A 41 5.13 29.50 50.35
C GLU A 41 5.21 29.21 48.84
N LEU A 42 4.06 29.24 48.13
CA LEU A 42 4.00 29.07 46.70
C LEU A 42 4.70 30.23 45.97
N ASN A 43 4.49 31.48 46.38
CA ASN A 43 5.18 32.63 45.84
C ASN A 43 6.71 32.60 46.08
N ASN A 44 7.14 32.11 47.25
CA ASN A 44 8.57 31.91 47.52
C ASN A 44 9.15 30.84 46.58
N ASN A 45 8.41 29.75 46.33
CA ASN A 45 8.86 28.73 45.42
C ASN A 45 8.93 29.24 43.96
N ILE A 46 7.95 30.03 43.48
CA ILE A 46 8.00 30.62 42.14
C ILE A 46 9.20 31.53 41.97
N THR A 47 9.49 32.38 42.93
CA THR A 47 10.66 33.29 42.89
C THR A 47 11.98 32.52 42.93
N VAL A 48 12.05 31.42 43.64
CA VAL A 48 13.22 30.53 43.66
C VAL A 48 13.41 29.87 42.28
N PHE A 49 12.34 29.37 41.65
CA PHE A 49 12.44 28.80 40.31
C PHE A 49 12.85 29.81 39.25
N THR A 50 12.30 31.02 39.28
CA THR A 50 12.70 32.09 38.34
C THR A 50 14.17 32.39 38.49
N ARG A 51 14.68 32.54 39.72
CA ARG A 51 16.08 32.77 40.00
C ARG A 51 16.99 31.64 39.53
N ILE A 52 16.54 30.36 39.70
CA ILE A 52 17.28 29.19 39.21
C ILE A 52 17.37 29.26 37.69
N LEU A 53 16.26 29.52 36.98
CA LEU A 53 16.21 29.60 35.51
C LEU A 53 17.08 30.74 34.97
N ASP A 54 17.03 31.91 35.57
CA ASP A 54 17.86 33.06 35.17
C ASP A 54 19.34 32.76 35.39
N GLY A 55 19.69 32.13 36.53
CA GLY A 55 21.06 31.73 36.83
C GLY A 55 21.60 30.61 35.93
N LEU A 56 20.75 29.68 35.47
CA LEU A 56 21.16 28.61 34.56
C LEU A 56 21.57 29.11 33.17
N LEU A 57 20.96 30.22 32.70
CA LEU A 57 21.24 30.80 31.39
C LEU A 57 22.32 31.90 31.43
N ASP A 58 22.72 32.32 32.62
CA ASP A 58 23.75 33.33 32.78
C ASP A 58 25.11 32.77 32.35
N GLY A 59 25.70 33.39 31.30
CA GLY A 59 26.96 32.92 30.74
C GLY A 59 26.90 31.60 29.93
N TYR A 60 25.71 31.04 29.70
CA TYR A 60 25.54 29.79 28.91
C TYR A 60 25.63 30.05 27.39
N ASP A 61 26.59 29.43 26.72
CA ASP A 61 26.69 29.47 25.25
C ASP A 61 26.12 28.19 24.63
N ASN A 62 25.00 28.31 23.92
CA ASN A 62 24.31 27.21 23.26
C ASN A 62 24.98 26.74 21.96
N ARG A 63 25.99 27.43 21.47
CA ARG A 63 26.75 27.02 20.28
C ARG A 63 27.79 25.96 20.61
N LEU A 64 28.16 25.84 21.89
CA LEU A 64 29.15 24.88 22.36
C LEU A 64 28.50 23.66 22.92
N ARG A 65 28.93 22.47 22.42
CA ARG A 65 28.47 21.19 22.98
C ARG A 65 28.95 20.99 24.44
N PRO A 66 28.22 20.22 25.24
CA PRO A 66 28.69 19.82 26.59
C PRO A 66 29.98 19.03 26.49
N GLY A 67 30.94 19.35 27.39
CA GLY A 67 32.24 18.68 27.46
C GLY A 67 33.17 18.93 26.27
N LEU A 68 33.00 20.06 25.57
CA LEU A 68 33.87 20.45 24.46
C LEU A 68 35.35 20.47 24.86
N GLY A 69 36.17 19.68 24.13
CA GLY A 69 37.63 19.62 24.40
C GLY A 69 38.03 18.62 25.50
N GLU A 70 37.13 18.15 26.35
CA GLU A 70 37.44 17.26 27.47
C GLU A 70 36.82 15.86 27.33
N LYS A 71 35.56 15.81 26.98
CA LYS A 71 34.78 14.57 26.97
C LYS A 71 33.94 14.44 25.71
N VAL A 72 33.69 13.20 25.29
CA VAL A 72 32.68 12.86 24.25
C VAL A 72 31.30 13.02 24.87
N THR A 73 30.39 13.65 24.14
CA THR A 73 28.98 13.79 24.58
C THR A 73 28.20 12.53 24.23
N GLU A 74 27.76 11.81 25.26
CA GLU A 74 26.89 10.63 25.07
C GLU A 74 25.43 11.06 24.99
N ILE A 75 24.72 10.65 23.91
CA ILE A 75 23.29 10.89 23.73
C ILE A 75 22.56 9.57 23.79
N LYS A 76 21.75 9.38 24.85
CA LYS A 76 20.90 8.21 25.04
C LYS A 76 19.58 8.46 24.35
N THR A 77 19.22 7.55 23.43
CA THR A 77 18.01 7.70 22.61
C THR A 77 17.05 6.53 22.83
N ASP A 78 15.76 6.82 22.83
CA ASP A 78 14.69 5.83 22.70
C ASP A 78 13.57 6.35 21.79
N ILE A 79 12.85 5.43 21.18
CA ILE A 79 11.78 5.71 20.23
C ILE A 79 10.52 4.97 20.66
N PHE A 80 9.45 5.73 20.84
CA PHE A 80 8.12 5.17 21.05
C PHE A 80 7.24 5.49 19.84
N VAL A 81 6.92 4.46 19.04
CA VAL A 81 6.06 4.59 17.86
C VAL A 81 4.62 4.57 18.30
N THR A 82 3.91 5.66 18.13
CA THR A 82 2.48 5.80 18.48
C THR A 82 1.57 5.27 17.39
N SER A 83 1.96 5.46 16.12
CA SER A 83 1.23 4.90 14.99
C SER A 83 2.16 4.63 13.83
N PHE A 84 1.84 3.56 13.12
CA PHE A 84 2.43 3.26 11.83
C PHE A 84 1.47 3.79 10.77
N GLY A 85 1.90 4.76 9.97
CA GLY A 85 1.10 5.37 8.92
C GLY A 85 1.07 4.54 7.63
N PRO A 86 0.61 5.12 6.52
CA PRO A 86 0.55 4.40 5.26
C PRO A 86 1.95 4.00 4.79
N VAL A 87 2.03 2.80 4.24
CA VAL A 87 3.20 2.31 3.50
C VAL A 87 2.89 2.47 2.01
N SER A 88 3.73 3.18 1.28
CA SER A 88 3.59 3.41 -0.15
C SER A 88 4.57 2.53 -0.92
N ASP A 89 4.05 1.53 -1.60
CA ASP A 89 4.86 0.66 -2.47
C ASP A 89 5.40 1.43 -3.68
N THR A 90 4.62 2.39 -4.18
CA THR A 90 4.96 3.19 -5.37
C THR A 90 6.11 4.15 -5.10
N GLU A 91 6.10 4.82 -3.95
CA GLU A 91 7.13 5.76 -3.53
C GLU A 91 8.25 5.08 -2.74
N MET A 92 8.11 3.78 -2.42
CA MET A 92 9.01 3.00 -1.58
C MET A 92 9.31 3.71 -0.27
N GLU A 93 8.25 4.16 0.42
CA GLU A 93 8.35 4.88 1.68
C GLU A 93 7.28 4.42 2.67
N TYR A 94 7.55 4.66 3.93
CA TYR A 94 6.58 4.48 5.01
C TYR A 94 6.58 5.69 5.92
N THR A 95 5.47 5.92 6.60
CA THR A 95 5.31 7.04 7.52
C THR A 95 5.06 6.51 8.92
N ILE A 96 5.70 7.10 9.92
CA ILE A 96 5.51 6.76 11.33
C ILE A 96 5.36 8.02 12.19
N ASP A 97 4.47 7.96 13.17
CA ASP A 97 4.38 8.95 14.24
C ASP A 97 5.13 8.42 15.46
N VAL A 98 6.07 9.20 15.95
CA VAL A 98 6.93 8.79 17.05
C VAL A 98 7.07 9.86 18.12
N PHE A 99 7.20 9.41 19.37
CA PHE A 99 7.86 10.20 20.40
C PHE A 99 9.35 9.86 20.40
N PHE A 100 10.13 10.80 19.91
CA PHE A 100 11.58 10.69 19.82
C PHE A 100 12.16 11.31 21.08
N ARG A 101 12.85 10.52 21.88
CA ARG A 101 13.40 10.92 23.17
C ARG A 101 14.92 10.87 23.12
N GLN A 102 15.54 11.94 23.56
CA GLN A 102 17.00 12.06 23.66
C GLN A 102 17.36 12.53 25.06
N SER A 103 18.37 11.92 25.65
CA SER A 103 18.88 12.31 26.97
C SER A 103 20.39 12.45 26.92
N TRP A 104 20.90 13.55 27.46
CA TRP A 104 22.32 13.82 27.57
C TRP A 104 22.61 14.58 28.86
N LYS A 105 23.88 14.64 29.26
CA LYS A 105 24.33 15.37 30.44
C LYS A 105 25.03 16.62 30.07
N ASP A 106 24.62 17.74 30.64
CA ASP A 106 25.29 19.04 30.54
C ASP A 106 25.61 19.57 31.94
N GLU A 107 26.88 19.50 32.33
CA GLU A 107 27.33 19.89 33.65
C GLU A 107 27.14 21.39 33.92
N ARG A 108 26.99 22.24 32.87
CA ARG A 108 26.73 23.67 32.97
C ARG A 108 25.32 23.98 33.47
N LEU A 109 24.39 23.03 33.35
CA LEU A 109 22.99 23.16 33.73
C LEU A 109 22.65 22.47 35.05
N CYS A 110 23.65 22.17 35.89
CA CYS A 110 23.42 21.67 37.23
C CYS A 110 22.82 22.77 38.12
N PHE A 111 21.78 22.42 38.88
CA PHE A 111 21.14 23.35 39.80
C PHE A 111 20.90 22.73 41.17
N LYS A 112 20.73 23.58 42.16
CA LYS A 112 20.33 23.15 43.52
C LYS A 112 18.99 23.81 43.83
N GLY A 113 17.98 23.01 44.13
CA GLY A 113 16.63 23.50 44.36
C GLY A 113 15.76 22.49 45.14
N PRO A 114 14.54 22.88 45.43
CA PRO A 114 13.62 22.05 46.20
C PRO A 114 13.10 20.82 45.41
N MET A 115 13.25 20.84 44.08
CA MET A 115 12.82 19.76 43.19
C MET A 115 14.00 19.11 42.48
N LYS A 116 13.95 17.78 42.31
CA LYS A 116 14.96 17.01 41.57
C LYS A 116 14.84 17.13 40.06
N THR A 117 13.64 17.40 39.54
CA THR A 117 13.38 17.51 38.12
C THR A 117 12.60 18.79 37.83
N LEU A 118 13.10 19.59 36.91
CA LEU A 118 12.49 20.83 36.47
C LEU A 118 11.87 20.64 35.09
N PRO A 119 10.52 20.64 34.96
CA PRO A 119 9.88 20.65 33.66
C PRO A 119 10.01 22.04 33.03
N LEU A 120 10.54 22.11 31.83
CA LEU A 120 10.84 23.36 31.15
C LEU A 120 9.97 23.53 29.91
N ASN A 121 9.64 24.77 29.59
CA ASN A 121 8.91 25.10 28.35
C ASN A 121 9.81 24.87 27.14
N ASN A 122 9.18 24.57 25.98
CA ASN A 122 9.84 24.44 24.69
C ASN A 122 10.67 25.66 24.29
N LEU A 123 10.34 26.87 24.76
CA LEU A 123 11.11 28.09 24.50
C LEU A 123 12.55 28.01 25.05
N LEU A 124 12.74 27.28 26.14
CA LEU A 124 14.07 27.12 26.72
C LEU A 124 14.94 26.16 25.89
N ALA A 125 14.33 25.20 25.19
CA ALA A 125 15.05 24.30 24.30
C ALA A 125 15.82 25.04 23.18
N SER A 126 15.34 26.20 22.77
CA SER A 126 16.05 27.06 21.78
C SER A 126 17.19 27.87 22.37
N LYS A 127 17.27 27.98 23.70
CA LYS A 127 18.33 28.74 24.41
C LYS A 127 19.48 27.87 24.91
N ILE A 128 19.30 26.53 24.87
CA ILE A 128 20.34 25.57 25.26
C ILE A 128 20.85 24.81 24.05
N TRP A 129 21.99 24.14 24.19
CA TRP A 129 22.50 23.25 23.19
C TRP A 129 21.59 22.00 23.11
N THR A 130 21.24 21.61 21.90
CA THR A 130 20.48 20.38 21.61
C THR A 130 21.22 19.57 20.53
N PRO A 131 21.15 18.22 20.56
CA PRO A 131 21.75 17.39 19.53
C PRO A 131 21.21 17.74 18.13
N ASP A 132 22.09 17.71 17.14
CA ASP A 132 21.81 17.97 15.72
C ASP A 132 21.36 16.72 14.96
N THR A 133 20.55 15.90 15.62
CA THR A 133 20.09 14.61 15.11
C THR A 133 19.26 14.77 13.83
N PHE A 134 19.59 13.99 12.83
CA PHE A 134 18.83 13.93 11.59
C PHE A 134 18.56 12.48 11.17
N PHE A 135 17.54 12.27 10.34
CA PHE A 135 17.19 10.95 9.82
C PHE A 135 17.82 10.75 8.45
N LEU A 136 18.79 9.83 8.35
CA LEU A 136 19.60 9.62 7.15
C LEU A 136 18.75 9.18 5.93
N ASN A 137 17.75 8.34 6.17
CA ASN A 137 16.82 7.86 5.15
C ASN A 137 15.46 8.55 5.21
N GLY A 138 15.36 9.67 5.93
CA GLY A 138 14.15 10.49 5.97
C GLY A 138 13.96 11.26 4.67
N LYS A 139 12.76 11.19 4.10
CA LYS A 139 12.38 12.00 2.93
C LYS A 139 11.75 13.32 3.35
N LYS A 140 10.66 13.25 4.11
CA LYS A 140 9.95 14.42 4.63
C LYS A 140 9.48 14.13 6.04
N SER A 141 9.96 14.93 6.99
CA SER A 141 9.57 14.79 8.39
C SER A 141 8.86 16.06 8.86
N ILE A 142 7.90 15.91 9.75
CA ILE A 142 7.13 17.01 10.33
C ILE A 142 7.32 16.99 11.83
N ALA A 143 7.80 18.12 12.38
CA ALA A 143 7.75 18.39 13.81
C ALA A 143 6.43 19.09 14.12
N HIS A 144 5.58 18.46 14.92
CA HIS A 144 4.25 18.98 15.21
C HIS A 144 4.30 20.23 16.09
N ASN A 145 3.48 21.22 15.76
CA ASN A 145 3.42 22.51 16.46
C ASN A 145 1.99 22.96 16.84
N MET A 146 1.01 22.07 16.77
CA MET A 146 -0.36 22.38 17.15
C MET A 146 -0.62 21.86 18.58
N THR A 147 -1.11 22.64 19.51
CA THR A 147 -1.36 24.11 19.50
C THR A 147 -0.09 24.93 19.75
N THR A 148 0.89 24.34 20.42
CA THR A 148 2.26 24.81 20.65
C THR A 148 3.23 23.75 20.15
N PRO A 149 4.53 24.04 19.93
CA PRO A 149 5.51 23.04 19.54
C PRO A 149 5.47 21.82 20.47
N ASN A 150 5.27 20.63 19.90
CA ASN A 150 5.13 19.37 20.65
C ASN A 150 6.51 18.86 21.09
N LYS A 151 7.16 19.62 21.95
CA LYS A 151 8.49 19.40 22.49
C LYS A 151 8.42 19.51 24.00
N LEU A 152 9.00 18.56 24.71
CA LEU A 152 9.11 18.54 26.15
C LEU A 152 10.57 18.52 26.52
N LEU A 153 10.97 19.43 27.44
CA LEU A 153 12.30 19.44 28.03
C LEU A 153 12.18 19.25 29.54
N ARG A 154 12.94 18.32 30.07
CA ARG A 154 13.08 18.09 31.52
C ARG A 154 14.54 18.16 31.89
N LEU A 155 14.86 18.95 32.90
CA LEU A 155 16.19 19.07 33.46
C LEU A 155 16.20 18.44 34.85
N GLN A 156 17.19 17.59 35.10
CA GLN A 156 17.45 17.03 36.43
C GLN A 156 18.50 17.89 37.17
N ASP A 157 18.54 17.79 38.49
CA ASP A 157 19.45 18.52 39.34
C ASP A 157 20.94 18.25 39.04
N ASP A 158 21.26 17.06 38.54
CA ASP A 158 22.59 16.63 38.12
C ASP A 158 23.03 17.12 36.71
N GLY A 159 22.21 17.96 36.05
CA GLY A 159 22.45 18.45 34.70
C GLY A 159 22.03 17.49 33.61
N THR A 160 21.33 16.38 33.93
CA THR A 160 20.80 15.47 32.90
C THR A 160 19.55 16.04 32.28
N LEU A 161 19.55 16.16 30.96
CA LEU A 161 18.44 16.63 30.13
C LEU A 161 17.70 15.48 29.51
N LEU A 162 16.37 15.54 29.51
CA LEU A 162 15.49 14.68 28.70
C LEU A 162 14.70 15.56 27.73
N TYR A 163 14.95 15.38 26.46
CA TYR A 163 14.29 16.11 25.38
C TYR A 163 13.42 15.15 24.57
N THR A 164 12.13 15.40 24.54
CA THR A 164 11.15 14.58 23.82
C THR A 164 10.49 15.42 22.76
N MET A 165 10.40 14.89 21.56
CA MET A 165 9.70 15.52 20.43
C MET A 165 8.69 14.53 19.83
N ARG A 166 7.53 15.04 19.44
CA ARG A 166 6.60 14.31 18.60
C ARG A 166 6.91 14.61 17.14
N LEU A 167 7.21 13.57 16.38
CA LEU A 167 7.60 13.67 14.97
C LEU A 167 6.75 12.74 14.12
N THR A 168 6.38 13.19 12.93
CA THR A 168 5.91 12.32 11.85
C THR A 168 7.04 12.20 10.83
N ILE A 169 7.53 10.99 10.60
CA ILE A 169 8.70 10.74 9.79
C ILE A 169 8.27 9.89 8.58
N SER A 170 8.46 10.43 7.37
CA SER A 170 8.40 9.64 6.14
C SER A 170 9.82 9.19 5.79
N ALA A 171 10.06 7.90 5.85
CA ALA A 171 11.36 7.29 5.63
C ALA A 171 11.35 6.38 4.42
N GLU A 172 12.48 6.30 3.73
CA GLU A 172 12.68 5.42 2.59
C GLU A 172 12.78 3.96 3.04
N CYS A 173 12.04 3.09 2.36
CA CYS A 173 12.10 1.65 2.53
C CYS A 173 12.27 0.98 1.16
N PRO A 174 13.49 0.65 0.73
CA PRO A 174 13.72 -0.08 -0.51
C PRO A 174 13.05 -1.46 -0.44
N MET A 175 12.12 -1.73 -1.35
CA MET A 175 11.32 -2.96 -1.36
C MET A 175 11.73 -3.86 -2.52
N GLN A 176 11.93 -5.15 -2.24
CA GLN A 176 12.09 -6.19 -3.25
C GLN A 176 10.73 -6.85 -3.49
N LEU A 177 10.13 -6.58 -4.64
CA LEU A 177 8.76 -6.99 -4.97
C LEU A 177 8.70 -8.26 -5.83
N GLU A 178 9.79 -9.08 -5.84
CA GLU A 178 9.83 -10.33 -6.63
C GLU A 178 8.72 -11.30 -6.21
N ASP A 179 8.48 -11.43 -4.90
CA ASP A 179 7.48 -12.32 -4.32
C ASP A 179 6.11 -11.65 -4.11
N PHE A 180 5.92 -10.45 -4.65
CA PHE A 180 4.65 -9.72 -4.51
C PHE A 180 3.45 -10.55 -5.00
N PRO A 181 2.33 -10.62 -4.24
CA PRO A 181 2.00 -9.91 -3.00
C PRO A 181 2.28 -10.72 -1.71
N MET A 182 3.06 -11.78 -1.76
CA MET A 182 3.42 -12.64 -0.62
C MET A 182 4.76 -12.25 -0.01
N ASP A 183 5.11 -10.98 -0.13
CA ASP A 183 6.37 -10.38 0.26
C ASP A 183 6.40 -9.92 1.72
N ALA A 184 7.59 -9.83 2.26
CA ALA A 184 7.85 -9.22 3.55
C ALA A 184 9.10 -8.34 3.45
N HIS A 185 9.10 -7.21 4.15
CA HIS A 185 10.11 -6.19 4.04
C HIS A 185 10.68 -5.80 5.40
N ALA A 186 11.96 -5.47 5.44
CA ALA A 186 12.61 -4.85 6.59
C ALA A 186 12.81 -3.36 6.29
N CYS A 187 11.97 -2.49 6.86
CA CYS A 187 12.05 -1.07 6.66
C CYS A 187 12.96 -0.44 7.72
N PRO A 188 14.09 0.16 7.34
CA PRO A 188 15.01 0.79 8.27
C PRO A 188 14.55 2.19 8.64
N LEU A 189 14.85 2.61 9.88
CA LEU A 189 14.88 4.00 10.31
C LEU A 189 16.29 4.27 10.80
N LYS A 190 17.04 5.13 10.09
CA LYS A 190 18.43 5.46 10.39
C LYS A 190 18.53 6.91 10.84
N PHE A 191 19.22 7.16 11.94
CA PHE A 191 19.46 8.51 12.43
C PHE A 191 20.82 8.63 13.10
N GLY A 192 21.34 9.84 13.14
CA GLY A 192 22.65 10.16 13.76
C GLY A 192 22.89 11.66 13.81
N SER A 193 24.10 12.06 14.21
CA SER A 193 24.51 13.45 14.16
C SER A 193 24.86 13.87 12.74
N TYR A 194 24.51 15.11 12.39
CA TYR A 194 24.86 15.69 11.08
C TYR A 194 26.30 16.24 11.06
N ALA A 195 26.69 16.96 12.12
CA ALA A 195 27.97 17.68 12.17
C ALA A 195 29.04 16.97 12.99
N TYR A 196 28.65 16.26 14.08
CA TYR A 196 29.60 15.76 15.07
C TYR A 196 30.02 14.32 14.79
N PRO A 197 31.35 14.04 14.61
CA PRO A 197 31.87 12.69 14.48
C PRO A 197 31.84 11.95 15.83
N VAL A 198 32.13 10.65 15.80
CA VAL A 198 32.17 9.75 17.00
C VAL A 198 33.14 10.28 18.08
N SER A 199 34.20 10.98 17.68
CA SER A 199 35.15 11.61 18.63
C SER A 199 34.53 12.74 19.47
N GLU A 200 33.35 13.24 19.09
CA GLU A 200 32.69 14.36 19.75
C GLU A 200 31.33 13.97 20.32
N VAL A 201 30.52 13.23 19.57
CA VAL A 201 29.17 12.81 19.97
C VAL A 201 28.95 11.34 19.64
N VAL A 202 28.48 10.59 20.62
CA VAL A 202 28.15 9.17 20.49
C VAL A 202 26.70 8.96 20.86
N TYR A 203 25.99 8.19 20.04
CA TYR A 203 24.61 7.78 20.33
C TYR A 203 24.57 6.39 20.91
N THR A 204 23.74 6.21 21.93
CA THR A 204 23.49 4.92 22.58
C THR A 204 22.00 4.69 22.83
N TRP A 205 21.59 3.43 22.88
CA TRP A 205 20.20 3.09 23.22
C TRP A 205 19.99 3.13 24.74
N THR A 206 18.99 3.88 25.21
CA THR A 206 18.71 4.09 26.64
C THR A 206 18.51 2.81 27.44
N LYS A 207 17.83 1.82 26.86
CA LYS A 207 17.46 0.53 27.50
C LYS A 207 18.09 -0.68 26.81
N GLY A 208 19.18 -0.43 26.04
CA GLY A 208 19.75 -1.41 25.13
C GLY A 208 18.94 -1.56 23.84
N ALA A 209 19.55 -2.15 22.82
CA ALA A 209 18.96 -2.25 21.48
C ALA A 209 17.55 -2.91 21.49
N ALA A 210 17.35 -3.96 22.25
CA ALA A 210 16.09 -4.74 22.24
C ALA A 210 14.88 -4.02 22.85
N LYS A 211 15.07 -3.02 23.74
CA LYS A 211 13.98 -2.42 24.53
C LYS A 211 13.82 -0.91 24.32
N SER A 212 14.64 -0.30 23.49
CA SER A 212 14.60 1.16 23.27
C SER A 212 13.69 1.58 22.13
N VAL A 213 13.30 0.65 21.25
CA VAL A 213 12.29 0.87 20.21
C VAL A 213 11.04 0.10 20.61
N VAL A 214 9.95 0.82 20.84
CA VAL A 214 8.67 0.24 21.27
C VAL A 214 7.58 0.74 20.34
N VAL A 215 6.75 -0.17 19.84
CA VAL A 215 5.58 0.16 19.03
C VAL A 215 4.33 -0.05 19.88
N ALA A 216 3.43 0.94 19.90
CA ALA A 216 2.16 0.83 20.60
C ALA A 216 1.28 -0.23 19.94
N GLU A 217 0.68 -1.14 20.71
CA GLU A 217 -0.18 -2.20 20.20
C GLU A 217 -1.37 -1.64 19.39
N GLU A 218 -1.98 -0.56 19.85
CA GLU A 218 -3.07 0.12 19.17
C GLU A 218 -2.61 0.87 17.92
N GLY A 219 -1.36 1.30 17.84
CA GLY A 219 -0.76 2.04 16.75
C GLY A 219 -0.40 1.19 15.52
N SER A 220 -0.34 -0.13 15.68
CA SER A 220 0.01 -1.08 14.60
C SER A 220 -1.15 -1.37 13.62
N ARG A 221 -2.08 -0.42 13.43
CA ARG A 221 -3.23 -0.55 12.52
C ARG A 221 -2.86 -0.34 11.07
N LEU A 222 -1.93 -1.14 10.55
CA LEU A 222 -1.60 -1.15 9.13
C LEU A 222 -2.69 -1.87 8.34
N ASN A 223 -3.30 -1.17 7.36
CA ASN A 223 -4.36 -1.75 6.53
C ASN A 223 -3.82 -2.86 5.64
N GLN A 224 -2.65 -2.68 5.04
CA GLN A 224 -2.07 -3.57 4.04
C GLN A 224 -0.98 -4.50 4.59
N TYR A 225 -0.42 -4.20 5.77
CA TYR A 225 0.70 -4.93 6.35
C TYR A 225 0.40 -5.41 7.77
N HIS A 226 1.15 -6.41 8.20
CA HIS A 226 1.31 -6.79 9.62
C HIS A 226 2.72 -6.43 10.04
N LEU A 227 2.87 -5.77 11.17
CA LEU A 227 4.16 -5.64 11.82
C LEU A 227 4.46 -6.96 12.54
N LEU A 228 5.53 -7.63 12.15
CA LEU A 228 5.94 -8.90 12.74
C LEU A 228 6.84 -8.69 13.96
N ASP A 229 7.84 -7.83 13.81
CA ASP A 229 8.86 -7.59 14.82
C ASP A 229 9.56 -6.25 14.57
N GLN A 230 10.31 -5.77 15.55
CA GLN A 230 11.23 -4.64 15.41
C GLN A 230 12.57 -4.98 16.04
N THR A 231 13.64 -4.58 15.41
CA THR A 231 15.01 -4.69 15.95
C THR A 231 15.68 -3.33 15.92
N ALA A 232 16.61 -3.12 16.81
CA ALA A 232 17.43 -1.94 16.83
C ALA A 232 18.91 -2.31 16.88
N GLY A 233 19.75 -1.49 16.30
CA GLY A 233 21.19 -1.68 16.22
C GLY A 233 21.92 -0.36 16.18
N THR A 234 23.23 -0.44 16.14
CA THR A 234 24.12 0.72 16.00
C THR A 234 25.23 0.34 15.02
N GLU A 235 25.52 1.22 14.09
CA GLU A 235 26.59 1.05 13.09
C GLU A 235 27.44 2.31 13.02
N ASP A 236 28.75 2.16 12.97
CA ASP A 236 29.65 3.29 12.74
C ASP A 236 30.00 3.37 11.26
N ILE A 237 29.61 4.48 10.64
CA ILE A 237 29.84 4.75 9.22
C ILE A 237 31.06 5.64 9.06
N SER A 238 32.08 5.13 8.34
CA SER A 238 33.26 5.91 7.97
C SER A 238 33.01 6.73 6.72
N THR A 239 33.17 8.05 6.84
CA THR A 239 33.10 8.99 5.72
C THR A 239 34.42 9.72 5.56
N SER A 240 34.59 10.46 4.45
CA SER A 240 35.76 11.32 4.23
C SER A 240 35.97 12.40 5.30
N ARG A 241 34.94 12.69 6.11
CA ARG A 241 34.96 13.71 7.17
C ARG A 241 35.14 13.14 8.57
N GLY A 242 35.13 11.83 8.73
CA GLY A 242 35.25 11.14 10.01
C GLY A 242 34.29 9.95 10.13
N GLN A 243 34.33 9.31 11.29
CA GLN A 243 33.39 8.26 11.68
C GLN A 243 32.17 8.88 12.35
N TYR A 244 30.98 8.37 12.01
CA TYR A 244 29.71 8.81 12.58
C TYR A 244 28.93 7.61 13.11
N THR A 245 28.43 7.73 14.32
CA THR A 245 27.51 6.72 14.89
C THR A 245 26.14 6.88 14.26
N VAL A 246 25.68 5.82 13.60
CA VAL A 246 24.32 5.74 13.04
C VAL A 246 23.51 4.71 13.83
N MET A 247 22.42 5.17 14.40
CA MET A 247 21.44 4.34 15.07
C MET A 247 20.45 3.79 14.04
N MET A 248 20.14 2.51 14.10
CA MET A 248 19.23 1.86 13.17
C MET A 248 18.12 1.15 13.92
N ALA A 249 16.89 1.34 13.47
CA ALA A 249 15.75 0.52 13.86
C ALA A 249 15.16 -0.13 12.60
N HIS A 250 14.94 -1.44 12.61
CA HIS A 250 14.31 -2.16 11.51
C HIS A 250 12.92 -2.59 11.92
N PHE A 251 11.94 -2.32 11.07
CA PHE A 251 10.56 -2.74 11.23
C PHE A 251 10.24 -3.82 10.20
N TYR A 252 9.90 -5.02 10.66
CA TYR A 252 9.61 -6.16 9.80
C TYR A 252 8.13 -6.20 9.45
N LEU A 253 7.81 -5.92 8.21
CA LEU A 253 6.46 -5.80 7.69
C LEU A 253 6.15 -6.96 6.76
N LYS A 254 5.01 -7.64 6.97
CA LYS A 254 4.48 -8.69 6.08
C LYS A 254 3.18 -8.23 5.46
N ARG A 255 3.06 -8.36 4.14
CA ARG A 255 1.87 -7.93 3.39
C ARG A 255 0.67 -8.84 3.64
N LYS A 256 -0.52 -8.24 3.73
CA LYS A 256 -1.82 -8.93 3.78
C LYS A 256 -2.26 -9.26 2.36
N ILE A 257 -2.37 -10.54 2.06
CA ILE A 257 -2.69 -11.02 0.70
C ILE A 257 -4.17 -10.85 0.32
N GLY A 258 -5.09 -10.74 1.30
CA GLY A 258 -6.53 -10.82 1.10
C GLY A 258 -7.09 -9.90 0.00
N TYR A 259 -6.63 -8.65 -0.05
CA TYR A 259 -7.03 -7.70 -1.07
C TYR A 259 -6.68 -8.19 -2.49
N PHE A 260 -5.46 -8.66 -2.69
CA PHE A 260 -4.99 -9.13 -4.00
C PHE A 260 -5.67 -10.42 -4.44
N VAL A 261 -5.98 -11.30 -3.49
CA VAL A 261 -6.76 -12.51 -3.77
C VAL A 261 -8.10 -12.15 -4.38
N ILE A 262 -8.83 -11.23 -3.78
CA ILE A 262 -10.17 -10.84 -4.26
C ILE A 262 -10.08 -10.02 -5.54
N GLN A 263 -9.15 -9.08 -5.63
CA GLN A 263 -9.06 -8.12 -6.72
C GLN A 263 -8.43 -8.70 -7.99
N THR A 264 -7.43 -9.59 -7.87
CA THR A 264 -6.63 -10.05 -9.01
C THR A 264 -6.73 -11.55 -9.22
N TYR A 265 -6.45 -12.37 -8.19
CA TYR A 265 -6.38 -13.82 -8.35
C TYR A 265 -7.74 -14.44 -8.67
N MET A 266 -8.80 -14.06 -7.96
CA MET A 266 -10.15 -14.58 -8.19
C MET A 266 -10.68 -14.26 -9.60
N PRO A 267 -10.60 -13.01 -10.12
CA PRO A 267 -11.01 -12.71 -11.48
C PRO A 267 -10.21 -13.47 -12.53
N CYS A 268 -8.88 -13.59 -12.38
CA CYS A 268 -8.04 -14.37 -13.28
C CYS A 268 -8.44 -15.84 -13.29
N PHE A 269 -8.66 -16.44 -12.12
CA PHE A 269 -9.10 -17.82 -11.98
C PHE A 269 -10.44 -18.05 -12.64
N MET A 270 -11.44 -17.20 -12.40
CA MET A 270 -12.76 -17.28 -13.02
C MET A 270 -12.72 -17.13 -14.54
N THR A 271 -11.84 -16.26 -15.05
CA THR A 271 -11.67 -16.07 -16.50
C THR A 271 -11.09 -17.33 -17.17
N VAL A 272 -10.12 -18.01 -16.53
CA VAL A 272 -9.59 -19.29 -17.03
C VAL A 272 -10.66 -20.37 -17.03
N ILE A 273 -11.46 -20.49 -15.95
CA ILE A 273 -12.58 -21.44 -15.92
C ILE A 273 -13.57 -21.13 -17.05
N LEU A 274 -13.93 -19.86 -17.24
CA LEU A 274 -14.86 -19.44 -18.28
C LEU A 274 -14.33 -19.79 -19.67
N SER A 275 -13.03 -19.65 -19.93
CA SER A 275 -12.42 -20.06 -21.20
C SER A 275 -12.55 -21.56 -21.43
N GLN A 276 -12.46 -22.39 -20.38
CA GLN A 276 -12.59 -23.84 -20.46
C GLN A 276 -14.04 -24.29 -20.71
N VAL A 277 -15.05 -23.49 -20.34
CA VAL A 277 -16.47 -23.78 -20.64
C VAL A 277 -16.68 -23.87 -22.15
N SER A 278 -15.88 -23.17 -22.96
CA SER A 278 -15.94 -23.24 -24.41
C SER A 278 -15.80 -24.69 -24.95
N PHE A 279 -15.06 -25.59 -24.28
CA PHE A 279 -14.89 -27.00 -24.67
C PHE A 279 -16.16 -27.83 -24.51
N TRP A 280 -17.15 -27.36 -23.75
CA TRP A 280 -18.41 -28.03 -23.55
C TRP A 280 -19.48 -27.61 -24.56
N LEU A 281 -19.25 -26.52 -25.29
CA LEU A 281 -20.14 -26.04 -26.35
C LEU A 281 -20.01 -26.88 -27.60
N ASN A 282 -21.11 -26.99 -28.37
CA ASN A 282 -21.12 -27.69 -29.65
C ASN A 282 -20.10 -27.05 -30.63
N ARG A 283 -19.36 -27.89 -31.35
CA ARG A 283 -18.38 -27.44 -32.35
C ARG A 283 -18.99 -26.64 -33.51
N GLU A 284 -20.32 -26.82 -33.75
CA GLU A 284 -21.04 -26.12 -34.82
C GLU A 284 -21.40 -24.68 -34.45
N SER A 285 -21.42 -24.35 -33.14
CA SER A 285 -21.70 -22.99 -32.66
C SER A 285 -20.46 -22.11 -32.69
N VAL A 286 -19.91 -21.87 -33.88
CA VAL A 286 -18.70 -21.05 -34.10
C VAL A 286 -18.82 -19.65 -33.52
N PRO A 287 -19.94 -18.91 -33.70
CA PRO A 287 -20.06 -17.57 -33.15
C PRO A 287 -19.94 -17.54 -31.62
N ALA A 288 -20.57 -18.47 -30.92
CA ALA A 288 -20.54 -18.53 -29.45
C ALA A 288 -19.12 -18.80 -28.93
N ARG A 289 -18.41 -19.79 -29.46
CA ARG A 289 -17.03 -20.11 -29.06
C ARG A 289 -16.06 -18.98 -29.37
N THR A 290 -16.24 -18.28 -30.49
CA THR A 290 -15.41 -17.12 -30.86
C THR A 290 -15.61 -15.98 -29.86
N VAL A 291 -16.86 -15.68 -29.48
CA VAL A 291 -17.16 -14.64 -28.49
C VAL A 291 -16.54 -14.97 -27.15
N PHE A 292 -16.67 -16.21 -26.66
CA PHE A 292 -16.01 -16.61 -25.40
C PHE A 292 -14.49 -16.46 -25.46
N GLY A 293 -13.87 -16.91 -26.56
CA GLY A 293 -12.40 -16.81 -26.68
C GLY A 293 -11.92 -15.37 -26.72
N VAL A 294 -12.54 -14.52 -27.54
CA VAL A 294 -12.12 -13.10 -27.66
C VAL A 294 -12.40 -12.31 -26.39
N THR A 295 -13.58 -12.50 -25.77
CA THR A 295 -13.94 -11.77 -24.54
C THR A 295 -13.05 -12.17 -23.36
N THR A 296 -12.70 -13.45 -23.22
CA THR A 296 -11.80 -13.89 -22.14
C THR A 296 -10.37 -13.38 -22.34
N VAL A 297 -9.84 -13.35 -23.55
CA VAL A 297 -8.53 -12.74 -23.83
C VAL A 297 -8.55 -11.25 -23.53
N LEU A 298 -9.60 -10.52 -23.96
CA LEU A 298 -9.73 -9.09 -23.67
C LEU A 298 -9.83 -8.84 -22.17
N THR A 299 -10.60 -9.62 -21.44
CA THR A 299 -10.71 -9.53 -19.97
C THR A 299 -9.36 -9.76 -19.30
N MET A 300 -8.59 -10.78 -19.70
CA MET A 300 -7.25 -11.03 -19.17
C MET A 300 -6.30 -9.86 -19.43
N THR A 301 -6.39 -9.23 -20.61
CA THR A 301 -5.56 -8.05 -20.93
C THR A 301 -5.90 -6.89 -20.00
N THR A 302 -7.18 -6.59 -19.77
CA THR A 302 -7.59 -5.50 -18.88
C THR A 302 -7.19 -5.79 -17.42
N LEU A 303 -7.32 -7.04 -16.95
CA LEU A 303 -6.87 -7.45 -15.62
C LEU A 303 -5.35 -7.30 -15.46
N SER A 304 -4.57 -7.69 -16.45
CA SER A 304 -3.10 -7.54 -16.45
C SER A 304 -2.67 -6.07 -16.34
N ILE A 305 -3.30 -5.19 -17.12
CA ILE A 305 -3.04 -3.75 -17.07
C ILE A 305 -3.43 -3.18 -15.70
N SER A 306 -4.61 -3.54 -15.19
CA SER A 306 -5.08 -3.08 -13.87
C SER A 306 -4.15 -3.53 -12.73
N ALA A 307 -3.69 -4.77 -12.76
CA ALA A 307 -2.78 -5.31 -11.77
C ALA A 307 -1.43 -4.58 -11.77
N ARG A 308 -0.89 -4.27 -12.96
CA ARG A 308 0.38 -3.53 -13.09
C ARG A 308 0.27 -2.06 -12.68
N ASN A 309 -0.88 -1.43 -12.85
CA ASN A 309 -1.07 -0.03 -12.48
C ASN A 309 -1.05 0.20 -10.95
N SER A 310 -1.29 -0.83 -10.16
CA SER A 310 -1.23 -0.76 -8.68
C SER A 310 0.19 -0.91 -8.11
N LEU A 311 1.18 -1.22 -8.95
CA LEU A 311 2.57 -1.47 -8.57
C LEU A 311 3.51 -0.37 -9.07
N PRO A 312 4.64 -0.14 -8.41
CA PRO A 312 5.71 0.68 -8.98
C PRO A 312 6.22 0.06 -10.29
N LYS A 313 6.77 0.90 -11.15
CA LYS A 313 7.34 0.46 -12.45
C LYS A 313 8.70 -0.22 -12.23
N VAL A 314 8.68 -1.45 -11.75
CA VAL A 314 9.89 -2.27 -11.57
C VAL A 314 10.28 -2.99 -12.86
N ALA A 315 11.58 -3.19 -13.06
CA ALA A 315 12.13 -3.82 -14.28
C ALA A 315 12.06 -5.35 -14.28
N TYR A 316 11.63 -5.97 -13.19
CA TYR A 316 11.54 -7.43 -13.03
C TYR A 316 10.08 -7.89 -12.93
N ALA A 317 9.85 -9.18 -13.21
CA ALA A 317 8.52 -9.78 -13.08
C ALA A 317 8.28 -10.22 -11.64
N THR A 318 7.09 -9.90 -11.13
CA THR A 318 6.63 -10.31 -9.78
C THR A 318 5.97 -11.69 -9.83
N ALA A 319 5.77 -12.33 -8.66
CA ALA A 319 5.04 -13.59 -8.56
C ALA A 319 3.61 -13.48 -9.14
N MET A 320 2.95 -12.33 -8.92
CA MET A 320 1.63 -12.05 -9.49
C MET A 320 1.66 -11.97 -11.02
N ASP A 321 2.72 -11.39 -11.61
CA ASP A 321 2.88 -11.32 -13.07
C ASP A 321 3.04 -12.71 -13.68
N TRP A 322 3.81 -13.59 -13.05
CA TRP A 322 3.93 -14.97 -13.47
C TRP A 322 2.60 -15.71 -13.43
N PHE A 323 1.81 -15.49 -12.38
CA PHE A 323 0.47 -16.07 -12.30
C PHE A 323 -0.43 -15.58 -13.43
N ILE A 324 -0.48 -14.28 -13.68
CA ILE A 324 -1.27 -13.67 -14.75
C ILE A 324 -0.79 -14.18 -16.14
N ALA A 325 0.53 -14.26 -16.35
CA ALA A 325 1.10 -14.74 -17.62
C ALA A 325 0.71 -16.18 -17.91
N VAL A 326 0.73 -17.06 -16.91
CA VAL A 326 0.28 -18.44 -17.07
C VAL A 326 -1.22 -18.51 -17.32
N CYS A 327 -2.05 -17.77 -16.58
CA CYS A 327 -3.49 -17.68 -16.84
C CYS A 327 -3.76 -17.19 -18.27
N TYR A 328 -3.02 -16.22 -18.74
CA TYR A 328 -3.09 -15.71 -20.12
C TYR A 328 -2.75 -16.80 -21.14
N ALA A 329 -1.69 -17.59 -20.89
CA ALA A 329 -1.30 -18.71 -21.74
C ALA A 329 -2.40 -19.79 -21.81
N PHE A 330 -3.08 -20.08 -20.69
CA PHE A 330 -4.23 -21.01 -20.68
C PHE A 330 -5.40 -20.50 -21.52
N VAL A 331 -5.77 -19.23 -21.38
CA VAL A 331 -6.87 -18.62 -22.14
C VAL A 331 -6.54 -18.59 -23.64
N PHE A 332 -5.30 -18.21 -23.98
CA PHE A 332 -4.83 -18.17 -25.36
C PHE A 332 -4.75 -19.57 -26.00
N SER A 333 -4.28 -20.57 -25.25
CA SER A 333 -4.25 -21.97 -25.74
C SER A 333 -5.65 -22.54 -25.96
N ALA A 334 -6.65 -22.15 -25.15
CA ALA A 334 -8.04 -22.51 -25.39
C ALA A 334 -8.58 -21.90 -26.71
N LEU A 335 -8.16 -20.68 -27.04
CA LEU A 335 -8.52 -20.06 -28.32
C LEU A 335 -7.88 -20.77 -29.52
N ILE A 336 -6.59 -21.17 -29.40
CA ILE A 336 -5.89 -21.96 -30.43
C ILE A 336 -6.55 -23.33 -30.61
N GLU A 337 -6.94 -24.00 -29.51
CA GLU A 337 -7.66 -25.28 -29.57
C GLU A 337 -8.93 -25.12 -30.38
N PHE A 338 -9.74 -24.11 -30.09
CA PHE A 338 -10.95 -23.81 -30.85
C PHE A 338 -10.65 -23.59 -32.35
N ALA A 339 -9.64 -22.80 -32.71
CA ALA A 339 -9.27 -22.54 -34.08
C ALA A 339 -8.88 -23.84 -34.81
N THR A 340 -8.14 -24.71 -34.13
CA THR A 340 -7.70 -26.03 -34.61
C THR A 340 -8.89 -26.94 -34.86
N VAL A 341 -9.82 -27.07 -33.91
CA VAL A 341 -11.02 -27.87 -34.05
C VAL A 341 -11.89 -27.40 -35.20
N ASN A 342 -12.06 -26.08 -35.36
CA ASN A 342 -12.83 -25.49 -36.46
C ASN A 342 -12.18 -25.77 -37.83
N TYR A 343 -10.86 -25.66 -37.93
CA TYR A 343 -10.13 -25.98 -39.17
C TYR A 343 -10.29 -27.43 -39.58
N PHE A 344 -10.10 -28.39 -38.67
CA PHE A 344 -10.25 -29.81 -38.97
C PHE A 344 -11.71 -30.19 -39.30
N THR A 345 -12.67 -29.57 -38.64
CA THR A 345 -14.10 -29.80 -38.91
C THR A 345 -14.47 -29.33 -40.32
N LYS A 346 -14.08 -28.15 -40.74
CA LYS A 346 -14.31 -27.64 -42.12
C LYS A 346 -13.64 -28.51 -43.16
N ARG A 347 -12.41 -28.96 -42.89
CA ARG A 347 -11.66 -29.84 -43.79
C ARG A 347 -12.36 -31.22 -43.96
N SER A 348 -12.85 -31.80 -42.85
CA SER A 348 -13.62 -33.08 -42.90
C SER A 348 -14.87 -32.94 -43.74
N TRP A 349 -15.63 -31.87 -43.58
CA TRP A 349 -16.83 -31.62 -44.38
C TRP A 349 -16.53 -31.45 -45.87
N ALA A 350 -15.45 -30.77 -46.23
CA ALA A 350 -14.99 -30.60 -47.60
C ALA A 350 -14.61 -31.95 -48.24
N TRP A 351 -13.99 -32.87 -47.48
CA TRP A 351 -13.65 -34.23 -47.94
C TRP A 351 -14.87 -35.13 -48.08
N ASP A 352 -15.81 -35.10 -47.12
CA ASP A 352 -17.04 -35.85 -47.19
C ASP A 352 -17.94 -35.36 -48.31
N GLY A 353 -17.99 -34.07 -48.57
CA GLY A 353 -18.67 -33.48 -49.74
C GLY A 353 -18.07 -33.94 -51.06
N LYS A 354 -16.74 -34.01 -51.21
CA LYS A 354 -16.08 -34.54 -52.39
C LYS A 354 -16.39 -36.02 -52.61
N LYS A 355 -16.32 -36.84 -51.57
CA LYS A 355 -16.68 -38.28 -51.65
C LYS A 355 -18.14 -38.50 -52.02
N ALA A 356 -19.06 -37.67 -51.53
CA ALA A 356 -20.47 -37.73 -51.92
C ALA A 356 -20.68 -37.32 -53.36
N MET A 357 -19.95 -36.35 -53.91
CA MET A 357 -19.99 -35.99 -55.34
C MET A 357 -19.39 -37.08 -56.21
N GLU A 358 -18.27 -37.72 -55.82
CA GLU A 358 -17.67 -38.81 -56.54
C GLU A 358 -18.59 -40.08 -56.54
N ALA A 359 -19.33 -40.32 -55.46
CA ALA A 359 -20.29 -41.42 -55.35
C ALA A 359 -21.56 -41.21 -56.20
N GLN A 360 -21.89 -39.96 -56.56
CA GLN A 360 -23.04 -39.59 -57.41
C GLN A 360 -22.70 -39.52 -58.89
N GLN A 361 -21.43 -39.65 -59.28
CA GLN A 361 -21.10 -39.77 -60.70
C GLN A 361 -21.53 -41.18 -61.18
N PRO A 362 -22.51 -41.30 -62.11
CA PRO A 362 -22.87 -42.58 -62.66
C PRO A 362 -21.68 -43.15 -63.42
N LYS A 363 -21.24 -44.37 -63.09
CA LYS A 363 -20.25 -45.11 -63.86
C LYS A 363 -20.74 -45.13 -65.30
N ARG A 364 -20.11 -44.30 -66.14
CA ARG A 364 -20.32 -44.27 -67.58
C ARG A 364 -19.87 -45.61 -68.16
N LYS A 365 -20.82 -46.53 -68.38
CA LYS A 365 -20.55 -47.68 -69.19
C LYS A 365 -20.22 -47.20 -70.60
N GLU A 366 -19.06 -47.58 -71.09
CA GLU A 366 -18.71 -47.36 -72.51
C GLU A 366 -19.74 -48.08 -73.40
N PRO A 367 -20.27 -47.40 -74.45
CA PRO A 367 -20.81 -48.11 -75.58
C PRO A 367 -19.77 -48.10 -76.69
N LEU A 368 -19.59 -49.30 -77.25
CA LEU A 368 -18.85 -49.60 -78.45
C LEU A 368 -19.17 -48.64 -79.66
N ALA A 369 -18.16 -48.43 -80.43
CA ALA A 369 -18.13 -47.62 -81.65
C ALA A 369 -19.24 -47.90 -82.64
N LEU A 370 -19.83 -46.90 -83.24
CA LEU A 370 -19.98 -46.83 -84.71
C LEU A 370 -20.20 -45.37 -85.21
N SER A 371 -19.24 -44.96 -86.00
CA SER A 371 -19.23 -44.25 -87.23
C SER A 371 -20.29 -43.20 -87.61
N LYS A 372 -19.72 -42.04 -87.97
CA LYS A 372 -20.02 -41.14 -89.14
C LYS A 372 -20.92 -39.91 -88.95
N LYS A 373 -20.25 -38.82 -89.29
CA LYS A 373 -20.54 -37.75 -90.22
C LYS A 373 -21.15 -36.44 -89.76
N ALA A 374 -20.28 -35.43 -89.80
CA ALA A 374 -20.40 -34.07 -90.34
C ALA A 374 -21.68 -33.26 -90.05
N ASN A 375 -21.56 -32.08 -89.48
CA ASN A 375 -21.35 -30.80 -90.12
C ASN A 375 -21.52 -29.63 -89.15
N ASN A 376 -20.59 -28.75 -89.22
CA ASN A 376 -20.66 -27.29 -89.09
C ASN A 376 -21.86 -26.62 -88.45
N ALA A 377 -21.59 -25.76 -87.47
CA ALA A 377 -21.70 -24.30 -87.59
C ALA A 377 -21.49 -23.65 -86.19
N ARG A 378 -20.40 -22.91 -86.11
CA ARG A 378 -20.32 -21.46 -85.93
C ARG A 378 -20.85 -20.92 -84.58
N ALA A 379 -19.90 -20.61 -83.71
CA ALA A 379 -19.54 -19.27 -83.24
C ALA A 379 -20.64 -18.44 -82.57
N MET A 380 -20.45 -18.11 -81.33
CA MET A 380 -20.14 -16.77 -80.91
C MET A 380 -19.78 -16.71 -79.44
N ALA A 381 -18.60 -16.16 -79.28
CA ALA A 381 -18.13 -15.66 -78.01
C ALA A 381 -18.81 -14.31 -77.67
N VAL A 382 -19.15 -14.09 -76.42
CA VAL A 382 -19.15 -12.70 -75.93
C VAL A 382 -18.63 -12.73 -74.53
N ASN A 383 -17.45 -12.14 -74.37
CA ASN A 383 -16.88 -11.58 -73.15
C ASN A 383 -17.73 -10.41 -72.67
N TYR A 384 -17.78 -10.16 -71.37
CA TYR A 384 -17.61 -8.84 -70.76
C TYR A 384 -17.52 -9.02 -69.26
N SER A 385 -16.43 -8.86 -68.56
CA SER A 385 -15.62 -7.72 -68.16
C SER A 385 -16.36 -6.69 -67.33
N THR A 386 -15.90 -6.64 -66.08
CA THR A 386 -15.68 -5.49 -65.20
C THR A 386 -16.70 -4.36 -65.13
N ASN A 387 -17.14 -3.97 -63.97
CA ASN A 387 -16.66 -2.73 -63.37
C ASN A 387 -17.10 -2.51 -61.90
N MET A 388 -16.17 -1.93 -61.21
CA MET A 388 -16.19 -1.22 -59.92
C MET A 388 -17.29 -0.16 -59.83
N ALA A 389 -17.75 0.11 -58.63
CA ALA A 389 -17.67 1.38 -57.92
C ALA A 389 -18.86 1.55 -56.97
N LYS A 390 -18.54 1.72 -55.71
CA LYS A 390 -18.75 2.90 -54.86
C LYS A 390 -20.18 3.40 -54.65
N ASP A 391 -20.47 3.49 -53.41
CA ASP A 391 -21.01 4.56 -52.58
C ASP A 391 -22.34 4.34 -51.89
N SER A 392 -22.20 4.35 -50.59
CA SER A 392 -22.86 5.12 -49.51
C SER A 392 -24.38 5.18 -49.42
N SER A 393 -24.72 5.02 -48.15
CA SER A 393 -25.72 5.71 -47.36
C SER A 393 -27.17 5.21 -47.29
N ILE A 394 -27.50 4.84 -46.04
CA ILE A 394 -28.65 5.30 -45.21
C ILE A 394 -30.06 5.20 -45.81
N SER A 395 -30.88 4.37 -45.22
CA SER A 395 -32.02 4.72 -44.35
C SER A 395 -33.12 3.68 -44.35
N THR A 396 -33.53 3.40 -43.14
CA THR A 396 -34.86 3.00 -42.66
C THR A 396 -36.01 3.00 -43.66
N ILE A 397 -36.84 1.95 -43.61
CA ILE A 397 -38.26 1.98 -43.24
C ILE A 397 -38.92 0.61 -43.54
N SER A 398 -39.65 0.16 -42.56
CA SER A 398 -40.65 -0.93 -42.54
C SER A 398 -41.63 -0.89 -43.70
N ASN A 399 -42.00 -2.07 -44.26
CA ASN A 399 -43.39 -2.44 -44.33
C ASN A 399 -43.60 -3.90 -44.71
N SER A 400 -44.50 -4.50 -44.00
CA SER A 400 -45.11 -5.78 -44.16
C SER A 400 -45.82 -5.94 -45.52
N THR A 401 -45.55 -7.05 -46.22
CA THR A 401 -46.56 -7.61 -47.13
C THR A 401 -46.37 -9.11 -47.18
N SER A 402 -47.36 -9.82 -46.71
CA SER A 402 -47.56 -11.25 -46.76
C SER A 402 -47.81 -11.68 -48.22
N VAL A 403 -46.93 -12.50 -48.78
CA VAL A 403 -47.22 -13.26 -49.97
C VAL A 403 -47.15 -14.73 -49.62
N GLN A 404 -48.36 -15.30 -49.59
CA GLN A 404 -48.61 -16.74 -49.50
C GLN A 404 -48.10 -17.42 -50.75
N MET A 405 -47.07 -18.26 -50.64
CA MET A 405 -46.65 -19.11 -51.74
C MET A 405 -46.84 -20.58 -51.37
N LYS A 406 -47.61 -21.24 -52.18
CA LYS A 406 -48.01 -22.63 -52.12
C LYS A 406 -46.86 -23.60 -51.92
N THR A 407 -47.03 -24.44 -50.94
CA THR A 407 -46.25 -25.64 -50.61
C THR A 407 -46.24 -26.60 -51.81
N CYS A 408 -45.05 -26.83 -52.39
CA CYS A 408 -44.74 -28.08 -53.07
C CYS A 408 -43.98 -28.95 -52.07
N GLU A 409 -44.66 -29.95 -51.56
CA GLU A 409 -44.08 -31.03 -50.78
C GLU A 409 -43.15 -31.89 -51.67
N SER A 410 -41.84 -31.60 -51.63
CA SER A 410 -40.85 -32.59 -52.02
C SER A 410 -40.35 -33.23 -50.73
N LYS A 411 -40.65 -34.52 -50.57
CA LYS A 411 -40.05 -35.37 -49.53
C LYS A 411 -38.54 -35.27 -49.64
N GLY A 412 -37.95 -34.40 -48.83
CA GLY A 412 -36.51 -34.40 -48.58
C GLY A 412 -36.13 -35.67 -47.77
N PRO A 413 -34.92 -36.18 -47.97
CA PRO A 413 -34.43 -37.32 -47.20
C PRO A 413 -34.44 -36.97 -45.71
N ASP A 414 -34.84 -37.92 -44.88
CA ASP A 414 -34.91 -37.86 -43.44
C ASP A 414 -33.69 -37.09 -42.87
N PRO A 415 -33.89 -36.17 -41.94
CA PRO A 415 -32.76 -35.56 -41.24
C PRO A 415 -32.09 -36.68 -40.45
N LYS A 416 -30.96 -37.17 -40.99
CA LYS A 416 -30.03 -37.96 -40.18
C LYS A 416 -29.83 -37.20 -38.87
N LYS A 417 -30.31 -37.78 -37.78
CA LYS A 417 -30.00 -37.38 -36.42
C LYS A 417 -28.52 -37.03 -36.38
N THR A 418 -28.21 -35.74 -36.34
CA THR A 418 -26.85 -35.22 -36.13
C THR A 418 -26.50 -35.64 -34.73
N TYR A 419 -25.88 -36.79 -34.59
CA TYR A 419 -25.27 -37.23 -33.35
C TYR A 419 -24.24 -36.16 -33.02
N ASN A 420 -24.37 -35.52 -31.85
CA ASN A 420 -23.45 -34.55 -31.31
C ASN A 420 -22.05 -35.20 -31.19
N SER A 421 -21.30 -35.27 -32.27
CA SER A 421 -19.96 -35.84 -32.28
C SER A 421 -19.00 -34.81 -31.76
N VAL A 422 -18.81 -34.81 -30.44
CA VAL A 422 -17.77 -34.02 -29.79
C VAL A 422 -16.43 -34.46 -30.38
N SER A 423 -15.59 -33.47 -30.80
CA SER A 423 -14.26 -33.74 -31.31
C SER A 423 -13.44 -34.55 -30.27
N LYS A 424 -12.58 -35.46 -30.71
CA LYS A 424 -11.66 -36.17 -29.82
C LYS A 424 -10.73 -35.18 -29.10
N ILE A 425 -10.41 -34.05 -29.73
CA ILE A 425 -9.60 -32.95 -29.19
C ILE A 425 -10.35 -32.29 -28.04
N ASP A 426 -11.62 -31.90 -28.22
CA ASP A 426 -12.47 -31.34 -27.16
C ASP A 426 -12.58 -32.27 -25.94
N LYS A 427 -12.71 -33.60 -26.18
CA LYS A 427 -12.78 -34.58 -25.08
C LYS A 427 -11.49 -34.65 -24.25
N MET A 428 -10.33 -34.57 -24.91
CA MET A 428 -9.04 -34.49 -24.21
C MET A 428 -8.88 -33.15 -23.50
N ALA A 429 -9.20 -32.04 -24.15
CA ALA A 429 -9.08 -30.71 -23.58
C ALA A 429 -9.91 -30.53 -22.28
N ARG A 430 -11.11 -31.10 -22.21
CA ARG A 430 -11.98 -31.09 -21.01
C ARG A 430 -11.34 -31.67 -19.76
N ILE A 431 -10.36 -32.57 -19.91
CA ILE A 431 -9.66 -33.21 -18.79
C ILE A 431 -8.29 -32.61 -18.60
N VAL A 432 -7.53 -32.43 -19.67
CA VAL A 432 -6.13 -32.01 -19.61
C VAL A 432 -6.01 -30.55 -19.10
N PHE A 433 -6.82 -29.62 -19.59
CA PHE A 433 -6.75 -28.22 -19.18
C PHE A 433 -7.05 -28.00 -17.69
N PRO A 434 -8.15 -28.51 -17.11
CA PRO A 434 -8.40 -28.36 -15.68
C PRO A 434 -7.32 -29.01 -14.81
N VAL A 435 -6.83 -30.21 -15.21
CA VAL A 435 -5.77 -30.92 -14.46
C VAL A 435 -4.47 -30.12 -14.45
N LEU A 436 -4.04 -29.64 -15.63
CA LEU A 436 -2.82 -28.81 -15.72
C LEU A 436 -2.96 -27.51 -14.94
N PHE A 437 -4.10 -26.84 -15.04
CA PHE A 437 -4.35 -25.60 -14.29
C PHE A 437 -4.41 -25.85 -12.79
N GLY A 438 -5.02 -26.94 -12.34
CA GLY A 438 -5.04 -27.36 -10.94
C GLY A 438 -3.64 -27.66 -10.41
N THR A 439 -2.84 -28.43 -11.18
CA THR A 439 -1.44 -28.72 -10.83
C THR A 439 -0.60 -27.45 -10.74
N PHE A 440 -0.74 -26.54 -11.70
CA PHE A 440 -0.06 -25.26 -11.65
C PHE A 440 -0.42 -24.46 -10.38
N ASN A 441 -1.72 -24.36 -10.04
CA ASN A 441 -2.16 -23.68 -8.83
C ASN A 441 -1.56 -24.31 -7.57
N LEU A 442 -1.59 -25.66 -7.46
CA LEU A 442 -0.98 -26.34 -6.31
C LEU A 442 0.51 -26.01 -6.16
N VAL A 443 1.27 -26.09 -7.25
CA VAL A 443 2.70 -25.78 -7.24
C VAL A 443 2.94 -24.31 -6.91
N TYR A 444 2.22 -23.39 -7.54
CA TYR A 444 2.34 -21.94 -7.30
C TYR A 444 2.10 -21.60 -5.84
N TRP A 445 0.95 -21.98 -5.28
CA TRP A 445 0.62 -21.66 -3.89
C TRP A 445 1.53 -22.38 -2.90
N ALA A 446 1.91 -23.65 -3.15
CA ALA A 446 2.85 -24.36 -2.30
C ALA A 446 4.23 -23.70 -2.28
N THR A 447 4.71 -23.21 -3.42
CA THR A 447 6.01 -22.54 -3.51
C THR A 447 6.01 -21.21 -2.75
N TYR A 448 5.01 -20.34 -2.98
CA TYR A 448 5.02 -18.99 -2.44
C TYR A 448 4.50 -18.89 -1.01
N LEU A 449 3.59 -19.76 -0.57
CA LEU A 449 3.11 -19.76 0.82
C LEU A 449 4.10 -20.40 1.79
N ASN A 450 4.88 -21.41 1.33
CA ASN A 450 5.89 -22.08 2.15
C ASN A 450 7.25 -21.36 2.14
N LYS A 451 7.43 -20.35 1.28
CA LYS A 451 8.65 -19.55 1.26
C LYS A 451 8.73 -18.77 2.57
N GLU A 452 9.61 -19.21 3.45
CA GLU A 452 9.91 -18.43 4.66
C GLU A 452 10.47 -17.06 4.25
N PRO A 453 9.97 -15.95 4.83
CA PRO A 453 10.54 -14.65 4.51
C PRO A 453 12.02 -14.64 4.88
N VAL A 454 12.88 -14.31 3.94
CA VAL A 454 14.35 -14.19 4.06
C VAL A 454 14.77 -13.34 5.28
N ILE A 455 13.87 -12.54 5.77
CA ILE A 455 13.96 -11.65 6.92
C ILE A 455 14.32 -12.39 8.22
N LYS A 456 13.82 -13.63 8.44
CA LYS A 456 14.18 -14.42 9.63
C LYS A 456 15.65 -14.88 9.61
N ALA A 457 16.20 -15.13 8.43
CA ALA A 457 17.59 -15.53 8.30
C ALA A 457 18.55 -14.34 8.53
N ALA A 458 18.20 -13.14 8.09
CA ALA A 458 18.99 -11.93 8.32
C ALA A 458 18.95 -11.53 9.81
N ALA A 459 17.79 -11.53 10.46
CA ALA A 459 17.67 -11.25 11.89
C ALA A 459 18.42 -12.28 12.76
N ALA A 460 18.42 -13.56 12.38
CA ALA A 460 19.16 -14.60 13.09
C ALA A 460 20.67 -14.48 12.92
N SER A 461 21.15 -14.00 11.77
CA SER A 461 22.58 -13.77 11.53
C SER A 461 23.11 -12.54 12.26
N GLU A 462 22.33 -11.47 12.38
CA GLU A 462 22.68 -10.27 13.16
C GLU A 462 22.69 -10.57 14.67
N THR A 463 21.72 -11.36 15.15
CA THR A 463 21.67 -11.77 16.57
C THR A 463 22.83 -12.67 16.96
N SER A 464 23.34 -13.50 16.04
CA SER A 464 24.52 -14.35 16.30
C SER A 464 25.84 -13.58 16.27
N GLN A 465 25.95 -12.48 15.52
CA GLN A 465 27.14 -11.62 15.54
C GLN A 465 27.24 -10.73 16.78
N THR A 466 26.10 -10.32 17.36
CA THR A 466 26.06 -9.55 18.63
C THR A 466 26.31 -10.39 19.87
N LEU A 467 26.22 -11.72 19.80
CA LEU A 467 26.54 -12.64 20.91
C LEU A 467 28.00 -13.11 20.92
N VAL A 468 28.80 -12.79 19.89
CA VAL A 468 30.21 -13.22 19.77
C VAL A 468 31.20 -12.05 19.99
N ASN A 469 30.72 -10.82 20.07
CA ASN A 469 31.46 -9.62 20.49
C ASN A 469 30.89 -9.09 21.81
#